data_2b484460a1cb4fb9952a30f82846a8fe
#
_entry.id   2b484460a1cb4fb9952a30f82846a8fe
#
_cell.length_a   1.000
_cell.length_b   1.000
_cell.length_c   1.000
_cell.angle_alpha   90.00
_cell.angle_beta   90.00
_cell.angle_gamma   90.00
#
_symmetry.space_group_name_H-M   'P 1'
#
loop_
_entity.id
_entity.type
_entity.pdbx_description
1 polymer ?
#
loop_
_entity_poly.entity_id
_entity_poly.type
_entity_poly.pdbx_seq_one_letter_code
_entity_poly.pdbx_strand_id
1 'polypeptide(L)'
;MSWDIVFAHQGVRDAMVALINAHAEGRKLLRPMLAYIGLFAPVKTAMRYERVASLASDLVHMISPATIERNGRLWAAPADYWRQGFEEVVNRAHGNNGLRLPLNSHGYLLEVIAGYATKVEAQAETRTEQQRAGHAGAGSHRTQSTTVGLPASIQAITEQPRSAMPAEARQQLNQFLGRKKHEPVSTTDPTTT
;
A
#
# COMPACT_ATOMS: atom_id res chain seq x y z
N MET A 1 -32.38 -10.64 -10.30
CA MET A 1 -33.17 -9.79 -9.39
C MET A 1 -33.40 -8.46 -10.05
N SER A 2 -34.65 -7.99 -10.14
CA SER A 2 -34.90 -6.61 -10.57
C SER A 2 -34.62 -5.65 -9.43
N TRP A 3 -33.87 -4.60 -9.69
CA TRP A 3 -33.49 -3.60 -8.69
C TRP A 3 -34.72 -2.85 -8.13
N ASP A 4 -35.76 -2.67 -8.94
CA ASP A 4 -37.00 -2.02 -8.51
C ASP A 4 -37.65 -2.71 -7.33
N ILE A 5 -37.58 -4.05 -7.27
CA ILE A 5 -38.15 -4.84 -6.18
C ILE A 5 -37.30 -4.71 -4.92
N VAL A 6 -35.96 -4.66 -5.04
CA VAL A 6 -35.05 -4.46 -3.90
C VAL A 6 -35.28 -3.09 -3.25
N PHE A 7 -35.45 -2.04 -4.06
CA PHE A 7 -35.74 -0.69 -3.59
C PHE A 7 -37.18 -0.51 -3.04
N ALA A 8 -38.08 -1.42 -3.33
CA ALA A 8 -39.44 -1.39 -2.77
C ALA A 8 -39.47 -1.76 -1.27
N HIS A 9 -38.46 -2.51 -0.77
CA HIS A 9 -38.43 -2.92 0.62
C HIS A 9 -37.94 -1.80 1.54
N GLN A 10 -38.75 -1.44 2.56
CA GLN A 10 -38.49 -0.30 3.44
C GLN A 10 -37.12 -0.39 4.12
N GLY A 11 -36.77 -1.52 4.74
CA GLY A 11 -35.50 -1.70 5.44
C GLY A 11 -34.26 -1.55 4.53
N VAL A 12 -34.37 -1.91 3.25
CA VAL A 12 -33.29 -1.69 2.29
C VAL A 12 -33.13 -0.20 1.99
N ARG A 13 -34.26 0.52 1.78
CA ARG A 13 -34.24 1.96 1.57
C ARG A 13 -33.65 2.71 2.76
N ASP A 14 -34.07 2.33 3.99
CA ASP A 14 -33.59 2.97 5.21
C ASP A 14 -32.08 2.79 5.38
N ALA A 15 -31.56 1.59 5.12
CA ALA A 15 -30.12 1.31 5.13
C ALA A 15 -29.36 2.16 4.06
N MET A 16 -29.92 2.29 2.87
CA MET A 16 -29.31 3.13 1.81
C MET A 16 -29.31 4.60 2.16
N VAL A 17 -30.41 5.11 2.72
CA VAL A 17 -30.49 6.51 3.19
C VAL A 17 -29.49 6.73 4.32
N ALA A 18 -29.37 5.81 5.25
CA ALA A 18 -28.39 5.87 6.33
C ALA A 18 -26.95 5.91 5.78
N LEU A 19 -26.62 5.10 4.78
CA LEU A 19 -25.31 5.12 4.12
C LEU A 19 -25.02 6.45 3.43
N ILE A 20 -25.99 7.01 2.70
CA ILE A 20 -25.83 8.30 2.01
C ILE A 20 -25.61 9.42 3.02
N ASN A 21 -26.30 9.38 4.16
CA ASN A 21 -26.22 10.41 5.19
C ASN A 21 -24.96 10.27 6.07
N ALA A 22 -24.45 9.04 6.24
CA ALA A 22 -23.28 8.79 7.08
C ALA A 22 -21.97 9.29 6.44
N HIS A 23 -21.90 9.35 5.10
CA HIS A 23 -20.70 9.73 4.39
C HIS A 23 -20.99 10.60 3.18
N ALA A 24 -20.17 11.65 2.94
CA ALA A 24 -20.22 12.47 1.74
C ALA A 24 -20.11 11.63 0.44
N GLU A 25 -19.35 10.52 0.50
CA GLU A 25 -19.14 9.57 -0.59
C GLU A 25 -20.13 8.40 -0.60
N GLY A 26 -21.16 8.43 0.26
CA GLY A 26 -22.12 7.33 0.41
C GLY A 26 -22.81 6.91 -0.89
N ARG A 27 -23.09 7.85 -1.79
CA ARG A 27 -23.67 7.54 -3.11
C ARG A 27 -22.74 6.68 -3.97
N LYS A 28 -21.43 6.88 -3.88
CA LYS A 28 -20.43 6.12 -4.64
C LYS A 28 -20.29 4.68 -4.11
N LEU A 29 -20.66 4.47 -2.85
CA LEU A 29 -20.63 3.15 -2.21
C LEU A 29 -21.82 2.26 -2.56
N LEU A 30 -22.98 2.84 -2.88
CA LEU A 30 -24.23 2.09 -3.08
C LEU A 30 -24.10 0.98 -4.11
N ARG A 31 -23.60 1.29 -5.30
CA ARG A 31 -23.52 0.32 -6.39
C ARG A 31 -22.56 -0.83 -6.08
N PRO A 32 -21.30 -0.59 -5.64
CA PRO A 32 -20.40 -1.66 -5.23
C PRO A 32 -20.92 -2.47 -4.05
N MET A 33 -21.52 -1.82 -3.05
CA MET A 33 -22.10 -2.49 -1.88
C MET A 33 -23.23 -3.45 -2.27
N LEU A 34 -24.14 -3.03 -3.15
CA LEU A 34 -25.24 -3.89 -3.62
C LEU A 34 -24.73 -5.06 -4.45
N ALA A 35 -23.73 -4.86 -5.31
CA ALA A 35 -23.08 -5.95 -6.03
C ALA A 35 -22.44 -6.96 -5.07
N TYR A 36 -21.76 -6.47 -4.02
CA TYR A 36 -21.18 -7.29 -2.97
C TYR A 36 -22.25 -8.08 -2.18
N ILE A 37 -23.36 -7.44 -1.78
CA ILE A 37 -24.47 -8.14 -1.11
C ILE A 37 -25.01 -9.27 -1.98
N GLY A 38 -25.01 -9.10 -3.30
CA GLY A 38 -25.39 -10.13 -4.26
C GLY A 38 -24.60 -11.44 -4.12
N LEU A 39 -23.35 -11.40 -3.62
CA LEU A 39 -22.51 -12.58 -3.40
C LEU A 39 -22.97 -13.47 -2.25
N PHE A 40 -23.88 -13.01 -1.40
CA PHE A 40 -24.52 -13.79 -0.34
C PHE A 40 -25.77 -14.53 -0.84
N ALA A 41 -26.17 -14.30 -2.09
CA ALA A 41 -27.36 -14.95 -2.63
C ALA A 41 -27.12 -16.45 -2.83
N PRO A 42 -28.05 -17.31 -2.38
CA PRO A 42 -27.97 -18.73 -2.66
C PRO A 42 -28.05 -18.99 -4.18
N VAL A 43 -27.34 -20.03 -4.64
CA VAL A 43 -27.25 -20.35 -6.08
C VAL A 43 -28.61 -20.71 -6.70
N LYS A 44 -29.49 -21.34 -5.92
CA LYS A 44 -30.74 -21.90 -6.42
C LYS A 44 -32.00 -21.09 -6.11
N THR A 45 -31.91 -20.14 -5.19
CA THR A 45 -33.08 -19.38 -4.71
C THR A 45 -32.77 -17.90 -4.64
N ALA A 46 -33.80 -17.06 -4.82
CA ALA A 46 -33.66 -15.64 -4.61
C ALA A 46 -33.47 -15.33 -3.12
N MET A 47 -32.55 -14.39 -2.83
CA MET A 47 -32.36 -13.92 -1.45
C MET A 47 -33.59 -13.14 -0.99
N ARG A 48 -34.01 -13.36 0.24
CA ARG A 48 -35.14 -12.61 0.84
C ARG A 48 -34.73 -11.17 1.09
N TYR A 49 -35.70 -10.24 0.96
CA TYR A 49 -35.44 -8.81 1.13
C TYR A 49 -35.00 -8.45 2.54
N GLU A 50 -35.53 -9.14 3.56
CA GLU A 50 -35.13 -8.97 4.95
C GLU A 50 -33.65 -9.29 5.13
N ARG A 51 -33.15 -10.31 4.42
CA ARG A 51 -31.72 -10.66 4.44
C ARG A 51 -30.87 -9.59 3.76
N VAL A 52 -31.34 -9.03 2.63
CA VAL A 52 -30.68 -7.90 1.96
C VAL A 52 -30.60 -6.68 2.89
N ALA A 53 -31.73 -6.36 3.57
CA ALA A 53 -31.81 -5.25 4.51
C ALA A 53 -30.87 -5.45 5.71
N SER A 54 -30.83 -6.66 6.28
CA SER A 54 -29.92 -6.99 7.38
C SER A 54 -28.47 -6.83 6.97
N LEU A 55 -28.05 -7.41 5.83
CA LEU A 55 -26.68 -7.27 5.32
C LEU A 55 -26.31 -5.81 5.03
N ALA A 56 -27.24 -5.03 4.45
CA ALA A 56 -27.03 -3.62 4.20
C ALA A 56 -26.85 -2.82 5.50
N SER A 57 -27.69 -3.09 6.51
CA SER A 57 -27.59 -2.46 7.83
C SER A 57 -26.28 -2.80 8.53
N ASP A 58 -25.87 -4.07 8.51
CA ASP A 58 -24.59 -4.52 9.09
C ASP A 58 -23.41 -3.77 8.43
N LEU A 59 -23.42 -3.64 7.10
CA LEU A 59 -22.38 -2.89 6.37
C LEU A 59 -22.39 -1.41 6.74
N VAL A 60 -23.54 -0.75 6.84
CA VAL A 60 -23.65 0.65 7.25
C VAL A 60 -23.05 0.86 8.64
N HIS A 61 -23.36 -0.04 9.59
CA HIS A 61 -22.77 0.02 10.93
C HIS A 61 -21.26 -0.12 10.94
N MET A 62 -20.70 -0.98 10.07
CA MET A 62 -19.26 -1.14 9.94
C MET A 62 -18.57 0.03 9.22
N ILE A 63 -19.24 0.66 8.26
CA ILE A 63 -18.69 1.77 7.47
C ILE A 63 -18.71 3.09 8.28
N SER A 64 -19.77 3.30 9.08
CA SER A 64 -20.01 4.58 9.78
C SER A 64 -18.87 5.06 10.67
N PRO A 65 -18.17 4.22 11.46
CA PRO A 65 -17.06 4.66 12.31
C PRO A 65 -15.79 4.99 11.54
N ALA A 66 -15.71 4.74 10.22
CA ALA A 66 -14.52 4.86 9.38
C ALA A 66 -13.28 4.11 9.91
N THR A 67 -13.49 3.13 10.77
CA THR A 67 -12.47 2.23 11.33
C THR A 67 -13.00 0.80 11.40
N ILE A 68 -12.12 -0.17 11.27
CA ILE A 68 -12.43 -1.59 11.45
C ILE A 68 -11.49 -2.20 12.49
N GLU A 69 -12.01 -3.13 13.27
CA GLU A 69 -11.20 -3.95 14.15
C GLU A 69 -10.89 -5.29 13.47
N ARG A 70 -9.62 -5.62 13.36
CA ARG A 70 -9.17 -6.89 12.81
C ARG A 70 -7.92 -7.39 13.53
N ASN A 71 -7.93 -8.66 13.98
CA ASN A 71 -6.81 -9.28 14.69
C ASN A 71 -6.37 -8.49 15.94
N GLY A 72 -7.34 -7.93 16.69
CA GLY A 72 -7.07 -7.12 17.89
C GLY A 72 -6.48 -5.74 17.62
N ARG A 73 -6.44 -5.29 16.37
CA ARG A 73 -5.96 -3.96 15.97
C ARG A 73 -7.05 -3.17 15.26
N LEU A 74 -7.12 -1.87 15.55
CA LEU A 74 -7.96 -0.91 14.84
C LEU A 74 -7.22 -0.40 13.61
N TRP A 75 -7.93 -0.41 12.47
CA TRP A 75 -7.43 0.06 11.18
C TRP A 75 -8.30 1.19 10.68
N ALA A 76 -7.69 2.20 10.08
CA ALA A 76 -8.44 3.23 9.37
C ALA A 76 -9.12 2.62 8.14
N ALA A 77 -10.42 2.87 8.00
CA ALA A 77 -11.25 2.34 6.91
C ALA A 77 -12.13 3.46 6.31
N PRO A 78 -11.54 4.45 5.62
CA PRO A 78 -12.30 5.49 4.95
C PRO A 78 -13.20 4.89 3.86
N ALA A 79 -14.22 5.64 3.44
CA ALA A 79 -15.21 5.21 2.46
C ALA A 79 -14.60 4.66 1.14
N ASP A 80 -13.48 5.23 0.71
CA ASP A 80 -12.77 4.76 -0.48
C ASP A 80 -12.22 3.34 -0.35
N TYR A 81 -11.78 2.92 0.85
CA TYR A 81 -11.30 1.54 1.06
C TYR A 81 -12.47 0.56 1.01
N TRP A 82 -13.63 0.94 1.51
CA TRP A 82 -14.85 0.14 1.39
C TRP A 82 -15.26 -0.03 -0.07
N ARG A 83 -15.25 1.08 -0.85
CA ARG A 83 -15.56 1.02 -2.27
C ARG A 83 -14.63 0.08 -3.02
N GLN A 84 -13.31 0.26 -2.86
CA GLN A 84 -12.30 -0.59 -3.48
C GLN A 84 -12.41 -2.04 -3.02
N GLY A 85 -12.66 -2.26 -1.72
CA GLY A 85 -12.85 -3.60 -1.15
C GLY A 85 -14.04 -4.33 -1.74
N PHE A 86 -15.20 -3.66 -1.90
CA PHE A 86 -16.36 -4.24 -2.56
C PHE A 86 -16.06 -4.62 -4.01
N GLU A 87 -15.45 -3.70 -4.77
CA GLU A 87 -15.09 -3.94 -6.17
C GLU A 87 -14.10 -5.12 -6.28
N GLU A 88 -13.08 -5.18 -5.43
CA GLU A 88 -12.10 -6.26 -5.44
C GLU A 88 -12.72 -7.61 -5.11
N VAL A 89 -13.57 -7.69 -4.07
CA VAL A 89 -14.23 -8.95 -3.71
C VAL A 89 -15.18 -9.41 -4.81
N VAL A 90 -15.94 -8.51 -5.41
CA VAL A 90 -16.84 -8.81 -6.53
C VAL A 90 -16.05 -9.30 -7.76
N ASN A 91 -14.95 -8.64 -8.09
CA ASN A 91 -14.08 -9.05 -9.20
C ASN A 91 -13.47 -10.44 -8.96
N ARG A 92 -13.03 -10.72 -7.74
CA ARG A 92 -12.51 -12.06 -7.37
C ARG A 92 -13.58 -13.14 -7.43
N ALA A 93 -14.82 -12.80 -7.05
CA ALA A 93 -15.93 -13.73 -7.11
C ALA A 93 -16.33 -14.11 -8.55
N HIS A 94 -16.17 -13.19 -9.51
CA HIS A 94 -16.43 -13.43 -10.94
C HIS A 94 -15.21 -14.02 -11.67
N GLY A 95 -14.04 -13.91 -11.09
CA GLY A 95 -12.81 -14.48 -11.65
C GLY A 95 -12.59 -15.94 -11.21
N ASN A 96 -11.63 -16.62 -11.86
CA ASN A 96 -11.22 -17.99 -11.50
C ASN A 96 -10.48 -18.11 -10.14
N ASN A 97 -10.51 -17.08 -9.31
CA ASN A 97 -9.69 -16.95 -8.10
C ASN A 97 -10.30 -17.62 -6.85
N GLY A 98 -11.18 -18.58 -7.02
CA GLY A 98 -11.50 -19.54 -5.97
C GLY A 98 -12.30 -19.02 -4.76
N LEU A 99 -12.97 -17.85 -4.87
CA LEU A 99 -13.84 -17.40 -3.78
C LEU A 99 -15.07 -18.30 -3.69
N ARG A 100 -15.24 -18.94 -2.54
CA ARG A 100 -16.34 -19.86 -2.30
C ARG A 100 -17.64 -19.06 -2.12
N LEU A 101 -18.59 -19.27 -3.02
CA LEU A 101 -19.91 -18.65 -2.99
C LEU A 101 -20.98 -19.67 -2.58
N PRO A 102 -22.06 -19.25 -1.89
CA PRO A 102 -22.31 -17.88 -1.39
C PRO A 102 -21.41 -17.53 -0.21
N LEU A 103 -21.17 -16.20 -0.01
CA LEU A 103 -20.45 -15.72 1.16
C LEU A 103 -21.29 -15.95 2.43
N ASN A 104 -20.61 -16.32 3.52
CA ASN A 104 -21.25 -16.53 4.82
C ASN A 104 -21.04 -15.36 5.79
N SER A 105 -19.97 -14.58 5.61
CA SER A 105 -19.61 -13.48 6.51
C SER A 105 -18.84 -12.38 5.77
N HIS A 106 -18.71 -11.23 6.43
CA HIS A 106 -17.91 -10.09 5.91
C HIS A 106 -16.40 -10.22 6.17
N GLY A 107 -15.94 -11.32 6.81
CA GLY A 107 -14.55 -11.49 7.26
C GLY A 107 -13.53 -11.31 6.14
N TYR A 108 -13.79 -11.83 4.94
CA TYR A 108 -12.90 -11.67 3.80
C TYR A 108 -12.80 -10.21 3.30
N LEU A 109 -13.92 -9.50 3.28
CA LEU A 109 -13.94 -8.06 2.95
C LEU A 109 -13.11 -7.25 3.95
N LEU A 110 -13.27 -7.52 5.25
CA LEU A 110 -12.50 -6.83 6.29
C LEU A 110 -10.99 -7.09 6.17
N GLU A 111 -10.59 -8.30 5.75
CA GLU A 111 -9.19 -8.63 5.47
C GLU A 111 -8.63 -7.81 4.31
N VAL A 112 -9.38 -7.67 3.23
CA VAL A 112 -9.01 -6.84 2.07
C VAL A 112 -8.83 -5.38 2.48
N ILE A 113 -9.78 -4.83 3.27
CA ILE A 113 -9.73 -3.45 3.76
C ILE A 113 -8.54 -3.22 4.69
N ALA A 114 -8.27 -4.15 5.63
CA ALA A 114 -7.09 -4.09 6.49
C ALA A 114 -5.78 -4.12 5.68
N GLY A 115 -5.75 -4.89 4.59
CA GLY A 115 -4.63 -4.93 3.65
C GLY A 115 -4.35 -3.57 2.98
N TYR A 116 -5.37 -2.78 2.67
CA TYR A 116 -5.16 -1.42 2.14
C TYR A 116 -4.56 -0.49 3.19
N ALA A 117 -5.06 -0.54 4.43
CA ALA A 117 -4.53 0.26 5.53
C ALA A 117 -3.06 -0.07 5.79
N THR A 118 -2.71 -1.35 5.84
CA THR A 118 -1.32 -1.82 6.00
C THR A 118 -0.39 -1.31 4.90
N LYS A 119 -0.85 -1.34 3.64
CA LYS A 119 -0.04 -0.84 2.50
C LYS A 119 0.23 0.65 2.62
N VAL A 120 -0.77 1.44 3.01
CA VAL A 120 -0.62 2.89 3.17
C VAL A 120 0.29 3.23 4.34
N GLU A 121 0.18 2.52 5.47
CA GLU A 121 1.10 2.68 6.60
C GLU A 121 2.55 2.39 6.19
N ALA A 122 2.81 1.25 5.54
CA ALA A 122 4.15 0.89 5.06
C ALA A 122 4.73 1.92 4.08
N GLN A 123 3.90 2.45 3.17
CA GLN A 123 4.32 3.52 2.27
C GLN A 123 4.65 4.82 3.00
N ALA A 124 3.86 5.18 4.03
CA ALA A 124 4.11 6.36 4.84
C ALA A 124 5.41 6.24 5.64
N GLU A 125 5.67 5.06 6.24
CA GLU A 125 6.93 4.77 6.92
C GLU A 125 8.12 4.88 5.99
N THR A 126 8.08 4.22 4.83
CA THR A 126 9.15 4.29 3.82
C THR A 126 9.42 5.74 3.39
N ARG A 127 8.36 6.53 3.18
CA ARG A 127 8.49 7.94 2.80
C ARG A 127 9.14 8.76 3.91
N THR A 128 8.77 8.50 5.16
CA THR A 128 9.34 9.19 6.33
C THR A 128 10.82 8.84 6.49
N GLU A 129 11.18 7.57 6.31
CA GLU A 129 12.58 7.13 6.35
C GLU A 129 13.42 7.75 5.24
N GLN A 130 12.90 7.79 4.02
CA GLN A 130 13.57 8.45 2.89
C GLN A 130 13.79 9.95 3.16
N GLN A 131 12.80 10.64 3.74
CA GLN A 131 12.93 12.03 4.12
C GLN A 131 13.99 12.22 5.20
N ARG A 132 14.02 11.36 6.22
CA ARG A 132 15.07 11.40 7.27
C ARG A 132 16.44 11.11 6.71
N ALA A 133 16.58 10.12 5.86
CA ALA A 133 17.86 9.80 5.19
C ALA A 133 18.34 10.96 4.29
N GLY A 134 17.44 11.59 3.54
CA GLY A 134 17.77 12.78 2.73
C GLY A 134 18.20 13.98 3.57
N HIS A 135 17.61 14.20 4.73
CA HIS A 135 18.02 15.29 5.65
C HIS A 135 19.34 14.97 6.37
N ALA A 136 19.61 13.71 6.72
CA ALA A 136 20.88 13.31 7.33
C ALA A 136 22.07 13.51 6.38
N GLY A 137 21.86 13.36 5.07
CA GLY A 137 22.88 13.64 4.05
C GLY A 137 23.09 15.15 3.79
N ALA A 138 22.06 15.96 3.92
CA ALA A 138 22.13 17.40 3.68
C ALA A 138 22.75 18.19 4.86
N GLY A 139 22.76 17.62 6.07
CA GLY A 139 23.30 18.25 7.28
C GLY A 139 24.82 18.20 7.40
N SER A 140 25.51 17.39 6.59
CA SER A 140 26.97 17.18 6.71
C SER A 140 27.84 18.18 5.94
N HIS A 141 27.26 19.09 5.17
CA HIS A 141 28.03 20.07 4.36
C HIS A 141 27.63 21.54 4.57
N ARG A 142 27.15 21.90 5.74
CA ARG A 142 27.05 23.31 6.08
C ARG A 142 27.98 23.65 7.22
N THR A 143 29.28 23.56 6.95
CA THR A 143 30.26 24.41 7.64
C THR A 143 29.93 25.84 7.21
N GLN A 144 29.15 26.54 8.03
CA GLN A 144 29.07 27.99 7.92
C GLN A 144 30.48 28.50 8.20
N SER A 145 31.17 28.91 7.15
CA SER A 145 32.34 29.80 7.27
C SER A 145 31.84 31.11 7.85
N THR A 146 31.82 31.19 9.17
CA THR A 146 31.76 32.48 9.87
C THR A 146 33.10 33.12 9.57
N THR A 147 33.13 34.00 8.58
CA THR A 147 34.24 34.93 8.32
C THR A 147 34.30 35.92 9.49
N VAL A 148 34.91 35.47 10.58
CA VAL A 148 35.48 36.39 11.56
C VAL A 148 36.78 36.89 10.91
N GLY A 149 36.84 38.19 10.61
CA GLY A 149 38.03 38.82 10.02
C GLY A 149 39.26 38.60 10.89
N LEU A 150 40.18 37.76 10.43
CA LEU A 150 41.50 37.58 11.01
C LEU A 150 42.48 38.60 10.40
N PRO A 151 43.40 39.15 11.20
CA PRO A 151 44.36 40.14 10.72
C PRO A 151 45.30 39.57 9.65
N ALA A 152 45.76 40.43 8.73
CA ALA A 152 46.47 40.14 7.48
C ALA A 152 47.76 39.31 7.56
N SER A 153 48.23 38.94 8.75
CA SER A 153 49.51 38.21 8.94
C SER A 153 49.39 36.67 8.88
N ILE A 154 48.17 36.09 8.69
CA ILE A 154 47.98 34.65 8.65
C ILE A 154 47.57 34.12 7.24
N GLN A 155 47.56 34.98 6.23
CA GLN A 155 47.17 34.57 4.86
C GLN A 155 48.30 33.86 4.08
N ALA A 156 49.50 33.75 4.61
CA ALA A 156 50.66 33.18 3.88
C ALA A 156 50.85 31.64 4.06
N ILE A 157 50.00 30.94 4.80
CA ILE A 157 50.23 29.49 5.10
C ILE A 157 49.20 28.57 4.41
N THR A 158 48.28 29.07 3.60
CA THR A 158 47.19 28.26 3.04
C THR A 158 47.40 27.78 1.60
N GLU A 159 48.56 27.98 1.02
CA GLU A 159 48.92 27.42 -0.29
C GLU A 159 49.92 26.27 -0.20
N GLN A 160 49.53 25.16 0.43
CA GLN A 160 50.19 23.88 0.14
C GLN A 160 49.32 23.12 -0.85
N PRO A 161 49.85 22.71 -2.02
CA PRO A 161 49.12 21.87 -2.96
C PRO A 161 48.84 20.53 -2.31
N ARG A 162 47.60 20.08 -2.36
CA ARG A 162 47.21 18.76 -1.89
C ARG A 162 48.10 17.72 -2.56
N SER A 163 48.91 17.04 -1.74
CA SER A 163 49.80 15.98 -2.18
C SER A 163 49.04 14.95 -3.03
N ALA A 164 49.44 14.84 -4.28
CA ALA A 164 48.92 13.85 -5.19
C ALA A 164 49.23 12.47 -4.61
N MET A 165 48.25 11.56 -4.63
CA MET A 165 48.39 10.18 -4.16
C MET A 165 49.69 9.58 -4.74
N PRO A 166 50.58 9.00 -3.93
CA PRO A 166 51.85 8.40 -4.40
C PRO A 166 51.62 7.41 -5.53
N ALA A 167 52.49 7.39 -6.52
CA ALA A 167 52.38 6.54 -7.69
C ALA A 167 52.26 5.03 -7.33
N GLU A 168 52.91 4.63 -6.26
CA GLU A 168 52.86 3.26 -5.72
C GLU A 168 51.46 2.85 -5.22
N ALA A 169 50.73 3.78 -4.57
CA ALA A 169 49.36 3.51 -4.13
C ALA A 169 48.38 3.35 -5.32
N ARG A 170 48.59 4.11 -6.40
CA ARG A 170 47.83 3.94 -7.65
C ARG A 170 48.10 2.61 -8.34
N GLN A 171 49.37 2.15 -8.34
CA GLN A 171 49.70 0.84 -8.92
C GLN A 171 49.08 -0.32 -8.15
N GLN A 172 49.09 -0.27 -6.80
CA GLN A 172 48.47 -1.26 -5.98
C GLN A 172 46.95 -1.32 -6.17
N LEU A 173 46.31 -0.16 -6.31
CA LEU A 173 44.87 -0.10 -6.58
C LEU A 173 44.51 -0.71 -7.93
N ASN A 174 45.31 -0.45 -8.97
CA ASN A 174 45.08 -1.00 -10.31
C ASN A 174 45.35 -2.50 -10.37
N GLN A 175 46.31 -3.04 -9.61
CA GLN A 175 46.52 -4.48 -9.47
C GLN A 175 45.36 -5.18 -8.78
N PHE A 176 44.75 -4.54 -7.79
CA PHE A 176 43.59 -5.09 -7.09
C PHE A 176 42.33 -5.10 -7.96
N LEU A 177 42.11 -4.07 -8.75
CA LEU A 177 40.99 -3.98 -9.68
C LEU A 177 41.16 -4.83 -10.94
N GLY A 178 42.41 -5.06 -11.41
CA GLY A 178 42.71 -5.90 -12.55
C GLY A 178 42.56 -7.41 -12.31
N ARG A 179 42.62 -7.86 -11.05
CA ARG A 179 42.59 -9.29 -10.71
C ARG A 179 41.18 -9.92 -10.73
N LYS A 180 40.09 -9.16 -10.94
CA LYS A 180 38.71 -9.64 -10.99
C LYS A 180 38.19 -9.93 -12.41
N LYS A 181 39.02 -9.88 -13.43
CA LYS A 181 38.62 -10.19 -14.83
C LYS A 181 39.54 -11.23 -15.42
N HIS A 182 39.42 -12.51 -15.05
CA HIS A 182 39.73 -13.66 -15.91
C HIS A 182 39.62 -14.97 -15.12
N GLU A 183 38.47 -15.60 -15.21
CA GLU A 183 38.39 -17.07 -15.13
C GLU A 183 37.55 -17.53 -16.32
N PRO A 184 38.14 -18.16 -17.32
CA PRO A 184 37.39 -18.83 -18.39
C PRO A 184 36.93 -20.18 -17.85
N VAL A 185 35.62 -20.40 -17.86
CA VAL A 185 35.00 -21.73 -17.64
C VAL A 185 35.41 -22.64 -18.80
N SER A 186 36.20 -23.64 -18.50
CA SER A 186 36.51 -24.72 -19.43
C SER A 186 35.31 -25.67 -19.51
N THR A 187 34.60 -25.63 -20.63
CA THR A 187 33.66 -26.64 -21.08
C THR A 187 34.44 -27.86 -21.50
N THR A 188 34.24 -28.98 -20.82
CA THR A 188 34.71 -30.30 -21.33
C THR A 188 33.49 -31.18 -21.48
N ASP A 189 33.04 -31.36 -22.70
CA ASP A 189 32.20 -32.49 -23.10
C ASP A 189 33.00 -33.80 -23.04
N PRO A 190 32.37 -34.91 -22.72
CA PRO A 190 32.72 -36.17 -23.37
C PRO A 190 31.51 -36.80 -24.06
N THR A 191 31.65 -36.90 -25.35
CA THR A 191 31.00 -37.83 -26.28
C THR A 191 31.32 -39.28 -25.95
N THR A 192 30.33 -40.16 -26.28
CA THR A 192 30.51 -41.55 -26.83
C THR A 192 30.33 -42.70 -25.85
N THR A 193 29.33 -43.45 -25.97
CA THR A 193 29.03 -44.72 -26.71
C THR A 193 27.77 -45.33 -26.16
#